data_6c856894ae936635e9e60f3e19c5ec23
#
_entry.id   6c856894ae936635e9e60f3e19c5ec23
#
_cell.length_a   1.000
_cell.length_b   1.000
_cell.length_c   1.000
_cell.angle_alpha   90.00
_cell.angle_beta   90.00
_cell.angle_gamma   90.00
#
_symmetry.space_group_name_H-M   'P 1'
#
loop_
_entity.id
_entity.type
_entity.pdbx_description
1 polymer ?
#
loop_
_entity_poly.entity_id
_entity_poly.type
_entity_poly.pdbx_seq_one_letter_code
_entity_poly.pdbx_strand_id
1 'polypeptide(L)'
;MTGYLPARQLATRIVYDQRADIPVKTSQASSRKVQGHTVGLTVMTIIILVIGFWMSRQSSLLQMSTSNELPYVIPALDGFLSNAWFLPDDDMLGFVEIPAGSFIMGSNPVIDRSAYENERWSNLSRQGSVDLPVFYISRFETTVAQFFAFAEDTELTGYSIGTNVLGNYPITGVTWPEALAYGRWLERRLRESPTTPPAIRQLLNNGGRVTLPSEAEREKAARGTDGRVFTWGSQPQTGFSNFNADSISPVGSFSCPGCAHGLSDMAGNVWELTRSPLQDYPYDPADDAADLTKDALYVMRGGSYADAMNNVRTAVRGAVDPGVRTGTIGFRVVISEL
;
A
#
# COMPACT_ATOMS: atom_id res chain seq x y z
N MET A 1 57.04 -2.35 -15.63
CA MET A 1 57.79 -1.12 -15.37
C MET A 1 56.76 -0.10 -15.00
N THR A 2 56.67 0.11 -13.69
CA THR A 2 56.86 1.36 -12.93
C THR A 2 55.81 2.46 -13.24
N GLY A 3 55.07 3.05 -12.36
CA GLY A 3 55.23 3.12 -10.87
C GLY A 3 54.08 3.95 -10.26
N TYR A 4 53.81 3.62 -9.08
CA TYR A 4 52.92 4.33 -8.12
C TYR A 4 53.58 5.64 -7.65
N LEU A 5 52.80 6.72 -7.43
CA LEU A 5 53.17 7.81 -6.52
C LEU A 5 51.95 8.25 -5.69
N PRO A 6 52.16 8.51 -4.38
CA PRO A 6 51.09 8.74 -3.41
C PRO A 6 50.79 10.22 -3.15
N ALA A 7 49.55 10.45 -2.67
CA ALA A 7 49.05 11.75 -2.24
C ALA A 7 49.73 12.26 -1.00
N ARG A 8 50.20 13.54 -1.02
CA ARG A 8 50.73 14.30 0.13
C ARG A 8 49.61 15.04 0.85
N GLN A 9 49.56 14.81 2.14
CA GLN A 9 48.87 15.65 3.12
C GLN A 9 49.55 17.01 3.24
N LEU A 10 48.77 18.09 3.26
CA LEU A 10 49.19 19.44 3.66
C LEU A 10 48.51 19.80 5.01
N ALA A 11 49.28 19.72 6.06
CA ALA A 11 48.92 20.25 7.36
C ALA A 11 49.33 21.73 7.42
N THR A 12 48.38 22.62 7.68
CA THR A 12 48.65 24.05 7.92
C THR A 12 48.74 24.29 9.40
N ARG A 13 49.93 24.71 9.86
CA ARG A 13 50.30 25.05 11.22
C ARG A 13 49.97 26.53 11.42
N ILE A 14 49.13 26.86 12.41
CA ILE A 14 48.92 28.23 12.87
C ILE A 14 49.85 28.51 14.03
N VAL A 15 50.67 29.55 13.87
CA VAL A 15 51.64 30.06 14.86
C VAL A 15 50.93 31.05 15.75
N TYR A 16 51.00 30.86 17.07
CA TYR A 16 50.62 31.85 18.08
C TYR A 16 51.76 32.87 18.26
N ASP A 17 51.43 34.13 18.18
CA ASP A 17 52.32 35.21 18.64
C ASP A 17 51.78 35.83 19.95
N GLN A 18 52.70 36.15 20.83
CA GLN A 18 52.47 36.61 22.19
C GLN A 18 52.64 38.14 22.34
N ARG A 19 51.91 38.68 23.28
CA ARG A 19 52.11 39.82 24.13
C ARG A 19 51.58 41.20 23.71
N ALA A 20 50.62 41.65 24.51
CA ALA A 20 50.65 43.04 25.04
C ALA A 20 49.91 43.09 26.38
N ASP A 21 50.60 43.56 27.40
CA ASP A 21 50.10 43.84 28.74
C ASP A 21 49.22 45.09 28.74
N ILE A 22 48.06 45.04 29.42
CA ILE A 22 47.25 46.21 29.79
C ILE A 22 46.75 46.06 31.24
N PRO A 23 46.70 47.11 32.05
CA PRO A 23 46.75 47.06 33.52
C PRO A 23 45.37 46.79 34.16
N VAL A 24 45.43 46.15 35.31
CA VAL A 24 44.33 45.83 36.23
C VAL A 24 43.71 47.08 36.82
N LYS A 25 42.43 47.35 36.56
CA LYS A 25 41.54 48.18 37.37
C LYS A 25 40.65 47.33 38.22
N THR A 26 40.88 47.29 39.50
CA THR A 26 39.97 46.74 40.53
C THR A 26 38.74 47.62 40.63
N SER A 27 37.57 47.00 40.27
CA SER A 27 36.29 47.57 40.52
C SER A 27 35.49 46.59 41.41
N GLN A 28 35.04 47.12 42.54
CA GLN A 28 34.22 46.41 43.54
C GLN A 28 32.96 45.83 42.90
N ALA A 29 32.82 44.54 42.94
CA ALA A 29 31.58 43.80 42.48
C ALA A 29 30.49 43.90 43.58
N SER A 30 29.50 44.72 43.33
CA SER A 30 28.26 44.82 44.07
C SER A 30 27.43 43.53 43.89
N SER A 31 26.94 43.04 45.01
CA SER A 31 26.08 41.82 45.12
C SER A 31 24.75 41.93 44.37
N ARG A 32 24.70 41.54 43.11
CA ARG A 32 23.47 41.43 42.30
C ARG A 32 23.28 40.05 41.63
N LYS A 33 23.80 38.97 42.20
CA LYS A 33 23.79 37.63 41.56
C LYS A 33 22.67 36.70 41.99
N VAL A 34 21.75 37.10 42.90
CA VAL A 34 20.73 36.20 43.43
C VAL A 34 19.33 36.33 42.74
N GLN A 35 19.06 37.46 42.07
CA GLN A 35 17.74 37.67 41.45
C GLN A 35 17.56 37.02 40.07
N GLY A 36 18.63 36.69 39.36
CA GLY A 36 18.52 36.08 38.02
C GLY A 36 18.08 34.60 38.02
N HIS A 37 18.47 33.84 39.04
CA HIS A 37 18.11 32.42 39.14
C HIS A 37 16.67 32.20 39.54
N THR A 38 16.09 33.03 40.40
CA THR A 38 14.68 32.95 40.80
C THR A 38 13.75 33.32 39.66
N VAL A 39 14.05 34.33 38.86
CA VAL A 39 13.25 34.68 37.68
C VAL A 39 13.29 33.58 36.62
N GLY A 40 14.47 32.99 36.35
CA GLY A 40 14.62 31.87 35.41
C GLY A 40 13.81 30.62 35.84
N LEU A 41 13.87 30.29 37.13
CA LEU A 41 13.10 29.14 37.68
C LEU A 41 11.59 29.37 37.58
N THR A 42 11.13 30.59 37.90
CA THR A 42 9.69 30.94 37.81
C THR A 42 9.20 30.89 36.36
N VAL A 43 9.93 31.40 35.40
CA VAL A 43 9.58 31.34 33.98
C VAL A 43 9.54 29.90 33.50
N MET A 44 10.52 29.07 33.87
CA MET A 44 10.55 27.65 33.50
C MET A 44 9.38 26.87 34.10
N THR A 45 9.02 27.15 35.36
CA THR A 45 7.83 26.54 36.02
C THR A 45 6.55 26.94 35.31
N ILE A 46 6.38 28.20 34.91
CA ILE A 46 5.21 28.66 34.17
C ILE A 46 5.13 27.95 32.79
N ILE A 47 6.24 27.81 32.07
CA ILE A 47 6.29 27.12 30.79
C ILE A 47 5.89 25.65 30.96
N ILE A 48 6.39 24.96 31.99
CA ILE A 48 6.03 23.56 32.28
C ILE A 48 4.55 23.44 32.60
N LEU A 49 3.98 24.36 33.39
CA LEU A 49 2.57 24.36 33.72
C LEU A 49 1.67 24.64 32.49
N VAL A 50 2.08 25.55 31.60
CA VAL A 50 1.37 25.85 30.36
C VAL A 50 1.42 24.66 29.41
N ILE A 51 2.59 24.03 29.25
CA ILE A 51 2.73 22.82 28.43
C ILE A 51 1.91 21.66 29.04
N GLY A 52 1.99 21.44 30.34
CA GLY A 52 1.23 20.41 31.04
C GLY A 52 -0.29 20.64 30.92
N PHE A 53 -0.76 21.88 31.06
CA PHE A 53 -2.15 22.25 30.85
C PHE A 53 -2.59 22.08 29.40
N TRP A 54 -1.72 22.46 28.43
CA TRP A 54 -1.99 22.26 27.01
C TRP A 54 -2.06 20.77 26.66
N MET A 55 -1.10 19.97 27.12
CA MET A 55 -1.11 18.50 26.94
C MET A 55 -2.30 17.84 27.61
N SER A 56 -2.70 18.27 28.81
CA SER A 56 -3.90 17.76 29.49
C SER A 56 -5.18 18.11 28.72
N ARG A 57 -5.25 19.31 28.14
CA ARG A 57 -6.39 19.67 27.28
C ARG A 57 -6.40 18.88 25.98
N GLN A 58 -5.24 18.65 25.39
CA GLN A 58 -5.11 17.85 24.17
C GLN A 58 -5.52 16.39 24.44
N SER A 59 -5.09 15.80 25.55
CA SER A 59 -5.50 14.44 25.95
C SER A 59 -6.99 14.35 26.29
N SER A 60 -7.58 15.38 26.90
CA SER A 60 -9.02 15.43 27.15
C SER A 60 -9.84 15.55 25.86
N LEU A 61 -9.35 16.29 24.86
CA LEU A 61 -9.97 16.37 23.54
C LEU A 61 -9.85 15.05 22.77
N LEU A 62 -8.72 14.35 22.90
CA LEU A 62 -8.55 13.01 22.34
C LEU A 62 -9.43 11.96 23.04
N GLN A 63 -9.62 12.06 24.36
CA GLN A 63 -10.55 11.18 25.10
C GLN A 63 -12.03 11.52 24.85
N MET A 64 -12.38 12.77 24.57
CA MET A 64 -13.75 13.13 24.16
C MET A 64 -14.06 12.67 22.73
N SER A 65 -13.06 12.46 21.88
CA SER A 65 -13.21 11.88 20.54
C SER A 65 -13.43 10.36 20.55
N THR A 66 -13.20 9.68 21.68
CA THR A 66 -13.35 8.21 21.78
C THR A 66 -14.65 7.74 22.44
N SER A 67 -15.57 8.65 22.80
CA SER A 67 -16.82 8.27 23.46
C SER A 67 -17.99 9.03 22.87
N ASN A 68 -18.51 8.63 21.76
CA ASN A 68 -19.88 8.70 21.22
C ASN A 68 -19.92 8.77 19.69
N GLU A 69 -19.09 8.06 18.99
CA GLU A 69 -19.45 7.76 17.62
C GLU A 69 -20.56 6.69 17.69
N LEU A 70 -21.78 7.10 17.27
CA LEU A 70 -22.82 6.15 16.94
C LEU A 70 -22.19 5.07 16.07
N PRO A 71 -22.47 3.77 16.27
CA PRO A 71 -21.90 2.73 15.45
C PRO A 71 -22.13 3.12 13.98
N TYR A 72 -21.05 3.26 13.22
CA TYR A 72 -21.13 3.59 11.80
C TYR A 72 -21.88 2.45 11.11
N VAL A 73 -23.15 2.67 10.85
CA VAL A 73 -23.98 1.70 10.13
C VAL A 73 -23.76 1.94 8.65
N ILE A 74 -23.12 1.00 7.99
CA ILE A 74 -23.00 1.04 6.53
C ILE A 74 -24.41 0.83 5.97
N PRO A 75 -24.96 1.80 5.20
CA PRO A 75 -26.24 1.62 4.54
C PRO A 75 -26.15 0.48 3.52
N ALA A 76 -27.30 -0.08 3.15
CA ALA A 76 -27.35 -1.02 2.03
C ALA A 76 -26.70 -0.40 0.79
N LEU A 77 -25.78 -1.13 0.18
CA LEU A 77 -25.09 -0.70 -1.04
C LEU A 77 -25.71 -1.43 -2.23
N ASP A 78 -26.09 -0.67 -3.25
CA ASP A 78 -26.62 -1.23 -4.47
C ASP A 78 -25.61 -2.15 -5.17
N GLY A 79 -26.01 -3.36 -5.53
CA GLY A 79 -25.13 -4.37 -6.12
C GLY A 79 -24.22 -5.12 -5.14
N PHE A 80 -24.42 -4.97 -3.81
CA PHE A 80 -23.65 -5.66 -2.78
C PHE A 80 -24.56 -6.30 -1.73
N LEU A 81 -24.21 -7.51 -1.29
CA LEU A 81 -24.96 -8.30 -0.32
C LEU A 81 -24.51 -7.97 1.11
N SER A 82 -25.31 -7.21 1.86
CA SER A 82 -25.03 -6.89 3.26
C SER A 82 -24.97 -8.13 4.17
N ASN A 83 -25.76 -9.16 3.86
CA ASN A 83 -25.77 -10.45 4.58
C ASN A 83 -24.64 -11.41 4.15
N ALA A 84 -23.85 -11.03 3.15
CA ALA A 84 -22.65 -11.73 2.71
C ALA A 84 -21.43 -10.79 2.72
N TRP A 85 -21.25 -10.05 3.80
CA TRP A 85 -20.08 -9.19 4.06
C TRP A 85 -19.82 -8.14 2.98
N PHE A 86 -20.88 -7.65 2.35
CA PHE A 86 -20.84 -6.72 1.24
C PHE A 86 -20.05 -7.22 0.02
N LEU A 87 -20.02 -8.54 -0.19
CA LEU A 87 -19.57 -9.10 -1.47
C LEU A 87 -20.58 -8.73 -2.58
N PRO A 88 -20.14 -8.60 -3.85
CA PRO A 88 -21.01 -8.31 -4.97
C PRO A 88 -22.17 -9.30 -5.09
N ASP A 89 -23.36 -8.78 -5.47
CA ASP A 89 -24.58 -9.57 -5.68
C ASP A 89 -24.57 -10.19 -7.09
N ASP A 90 -23.75 -11.22 -7.26
CA ASP A 90 -23.70 -12.05 -8.46
C ASP A 90 -23.42 -13.52 -8.10
N ASP A 91 -23.55 -14.41 -9.09
CA ASP A 91 -23.45 -15.87 -8.93
C ASP A 91 -22.10 -16.33 -8.35
N MET A 92 -21.07 -15.49 -8.43
CA MET A 92 -19.71 -15.80 -7.96
C MET A 92 -19.26 -14.91 -6.80
N LEU A 93 -20.17 -14.15 -6.18
CA LEU A 93 -19.87 -13.22 -5.10
C LEU A 93 -18.75 -12.22 -5.47
N GLY A 94 -18.72 -11.79 -6.73
CA GLY A 94 -17.74 -10.88 -7.28
C GLY A 94 -16.38 -11.49 -7.62
N PHE A 95 -16.20 -12.79 -7.51
CA PHE A 95 -14.99 -13.47 -7.95
C PHE A 95 -15.03 -13.81 -9.43
N VAL A 96 -13.93 -13.53 -10.13
CA VAL A 96 -13.76 -13.81 -11.56
C VAL A 96 -12.70 -14.88 -11.73
N GLU A 97 -13.01 -15.91 -12.49
CA GLU A 97 -12.07 -16.98 -12.82
C GLU A 97 -11.00 -16.49 -13.79
N ILE A 98 -9.74 -16.73 -13.45
CA ILE A 98 -8.60 -16.57 -14.34
C ILE A 98 -8.10 -17.95 -14.73
N PRO A 99 -8.24 -18.34 -16.00
CA PRO A 99 -7.88 -19.68 -16.46
C PRO A 99 -6.40 -20.02 -16.22
N ALA A 100 -6.15 -21.31 -15.96
CA ALA A 100 -4.80 -21.84 -15.92
C ALA A 100 -4.05 -21.58 -17.23
N GLY A 101 -2.72 -21.59 -17.17
CA GLY A 101 -1.84 -21.48 -18.34
C GLY A 101 -0.90 -20.30 -18.29
N SER A 102 -0.07 -20.23 -19.31
CA SER A 102 1.04 -19.27 -19.40
C SER A 102 0.57 -17.89 -19.85
N PHE A 103 1.28 -16.87 -19.38
CA PHE A 103 1.18 -15.49 -19.87
C PHE A 103 2.55 -14.85 -19.95
N ILE A 104 2.64 -13.72 -20.65
CA ILE A 104 3.89 -12.95 -20.77
C ILE A 104 3.94 -11.90 -19.67
N MET A 105 4.97 -11.98 -18.80
CA MET A 105 5.22 -11.07 -17.68
C MET A 105 6.38 -10.12 -17.99
N GLY A 106 6.28 -8.88 -17.46
CA GLY A 106 7.28 -7.84 -17.68
C GLY A 106 7.02 -6.99 -18.92
N SER A 107 7.92 -6.06 -19.24
CA SER A 107 7.76 -5.10 -20.33
C SER A 107 8.85 -5.21 -21.38
N ASN A 108 8.43 -5.00 -22.64
CA ASN A 108 9.33 -4.88 -23.79
C ASN A 108 9.34 -3.43 -24.30
N PRO A 109 10.44 -2.67 -24.16
CA PRO A 109 10.51 -1.26 -24.56
C PRO A 109 10.37 -1.02 -26.07
N VAL A 110 10.40 -2.06 -26.90
CA VAL A 110 10.08 -1.94 -28.33
C VAL A 110 8.57 -1.75 -28.55
N ILE A 111 7.76 -2.37 -27.69
CA ILE A 111 6.28 -2.29 -27.71
C ILE A 111 5.80 -1.18 -26.77
N ASP A 112 6.34 -1.15 -25.58
CA ASP A 112 6.01 -0.21 -24.50
C ASP A 112 7.19 0.75 -24.27
N ARG A 113 7.15 1.91 -24.89
CA ARG A 113 8.23 2.92 -24.80
C ARG A 113 8.38 3.52 -23.39
N SER A 114 7.40 3.33 -22.52
CA SER A 114 7.41 3.79 -21.14
C SER A 114 7.88 2.70 -20.16
N ALA A 115 8.36 1.55 -20.66
CA ALA A 115 8.84 0.45 -19.84
C ALA A 115 9.97 0.89 -18.90
N TYR A 116 9.87 0.55 -17.63
CA TYR A 116 10.90 0.78 -16.62
C TYR A 116 11.90 -0.39 -16.58
N GLU A 117 13.12 -0.12 -16.11
CA GLU A 117 14.16 -1.17 -16.07
C GLU A 117 13.84 -2.25 -15.03
N ASN A 118 13.11 -1.95 -13.95
CA ASN A 118 12.66 -2.94 -12.98
C ASN A 118 11.55 -3.88 -13.46
N GLU A 119 11.01 -3.64 -14.67
CA GLU A 119 10.06 -4.51 -15.37
C GLU A 119 10.76 -5.50 -16.30
N ARG A 120 12.08 -5.43 -16.41
CA ARG A 120 12.90 -6.24 -17.30
C ARG A 120 13.13 -7.62 -16.73
N TRP A 121 12.82 -8.66 -17.52
CA TRP A 121 12.89 -10.04 -17.08
C TRP A 121 14.32 -10.53 -16.76
N SER A 122 15.28 -10.20 -17.61
CA SER A 122 16.68 -10.57 -17.43
C SER A 122 17.60 -9.74 -18.31
N ASN A 123 18.92 -9.96 -18.19
CA ASN A 123 19.90 -9.33 -19.08
C ASN A 123 19.79 -9.80 -20.55
N LEU A 124 19.19 -10.96 -20.80
CA LEU A 124 19.04 -11.56 -22.12
C LEU A 124 17.61 -11.39 -22.69
N SER A 125 16.61 -11.27 -21.83
CA SER A 125 15.20 -11.15 -22.25
C SER A 125 14.53 -9.99 -21.54
N ARG A 126 13.66 -9.27 -22.25
CA ARG A 126 12.86 -8.18 -21.67
C ARG A 126 11.61 -8.68 -20.95
N GLN A 127 11.04 -9.78 -21.43
CA GLN A 127 9.84 -10.42 -20.90
C GLN A 127 10.08 -11.90 -20.67
N GLY A 128 9.35 -12.51 -19.75
CA GLY A 128 9.34 -13.95 -19.46
C GLY A 128 7.96 -14.56 -19.60
N SER A 129 7.93 -15.88 -19.68
CA SER A 129 6.69 -16.64 -19.64
C SER A 129 6.51 -17.23 -18.25
N VAL A 130 5.36 -16.98 -17.63
CA VAL A 130 4.99 -17.54 -16.33
C VAL A 130 3.75 -18.39 -16.51
N ASP A 131 3.78 -19.62 -16.00
CA ASP A 131 2.62 -20.52 -15.97
C ASP A 131 1.97 -20.47 -14.60
N LEU A 132 0.64 -20.28 -14.57
CA LEU A 132 -0.11 -20.21 -13.33
C LEU A 132 -1.28 -21.20 -13.37
N PRO A 133 -1.62 -21.84 -12.24
CA PRO A 133 -2.85 -22.61 -12.13
C PRO A 133 -4.08 -21.70 -12.27
N VAL A 134 -5.28 -22.30 -12.32
CA VAL A 134 -6.52 -21.55 -12.23
C VAL A 134 -6.63 -20.88 -10.86
N PHE A 135 -7.09 -19.65 -10.86
CA PHE A 135 -7.41 -18.93 -9.62
C PHE A 135 -8.61 -18.02 -9.82
N TYR A 136 -9.22 -17.58 -8.73
CA TYR A 136 -10.27 -16.58 -8.74
C TYR A 136 -9.76 -15.28 -8.13
N ILE A 137 -10.11 -14.14 -8.73
CA ILE A 137 -9.74 -12.82 -8.24
C ILE A 137 -10.99 -11.97 -8.04
N SER A 138 -11.04 -11.14 -6.99
CA SER A 138 -12.17 -10.22 -6.82
C SER A 138 -12.23 -9.22 -7.96
N ARG A 139 -13.45 -9.01 -8.51
CA ARG A 139 -13.72 -8.09 -9.62
C ARG A 139 -13.27 -6.67 -9.29
N PHE A 140 -13.51 -6.26 -8.05
CA PHE A 140 -13.21 -4.95 -7.53
C PHE A 140 -12.07 -5.01 -6.50
N GLU A 141 -11.50 -3.87 -6.22
CA GLU A 141 -10.71 -3.62 -5.01
C GLU A 141 -11.57 -3.89 -3.77
N THR A 142 -10.99 -4.33 -2.67
CA THR A 142 -11.72 -4.50 -1.40
C THR A 142 -12.28 -3.16 -0.94
N THR A 143 -13.60 -3.12 -0.70
CA THR A 143 -14.28 -1.88 -0.37
C THR A 143 -14.24 -1.55 1.12
N VAL A 144 -14.53 -0.30 1.45
CA VAL A 144 -14.70 0.18 2.83
C VAL A 144 -15.74 -0.67 3.57
N ALA A 145 -16.89 -0.99 2.94
CA ALA A 145 -17.93 -1.80 3.56
C ALA A 145 -17.47 -3.23 3.89
N GLN A 146 -16.74 -3.86 2.98
CA GLN A 146 -16.18 -5.19 3.16
C GLN A 146 -15.15 -5.23 4.30
N PHE A 147 -14.23 -4.26 4.31
CA PHE A 147 -13.21 -4.16 5.36
C PHE A 147 -13.83 -3.81 6.73
N PHE A 148 -14.87 -2.99 6.74
CA PHE A 148 -15.60 -2.65 7.97
C PHE A 148 -16.29 -3.89 8.57
N ALA A 149 -16.94 -4.73 7.75
CA ALA A 149 -17.53 -5.99 8.21
C ALA A 149 -16.47 -6.92 8.85
N PHE A 150 -15.27 -6.97 8.28
CA PHE A 150 -14.14 -7.69 8.87
C PHE A 150 -13.71 -7.09 10.20
N ALA A 151 -13.56 -5.77 10.26
CA ALA A 151 -13.09 -5.07 11.45
C ALA A 151 -14.08 -5.20 12.61
N GLU A 152 -15.39 -5.10 12.35
CA GLU A 152 -16.44 -5.33 13.37
C GLU A 152 -16.42 -6.77 13.87
N ASP A 153 -16.36 -7.75 12.99
CA ASP A 153 -16.40 -9.16 13.35
C ASP A 153 -15.15 -9.64 14.11
N THR A 154 -14.03 -8.93 13.96
CA THR A 154 -12.74 -9.28 14.60
C THR A 154 -12.33 -8.31 15.70
N GLU A 155 -13.18 -7.33 16.02
CA GLU A 155 -12.88 -6.26 16.98
C GLU A 155 -11.56 -5.54 16.67
N LEU A 156 -11.23 -5.40 15.38
CA LEU A 156 -10.00 -4.76 14.92
C LEU A 156 -10.04 -3.27 15.28
N THR A 157 -9.02 -2.79 15.98
CA THR A 157 -8.87 -1.39 16.35
C THR A 157 -7.65 -0.76 15.68
N GLY A 158 -7.59 0.58 15.64
CA GLY A 158 -6.43 1.31 15.14
C GLY A 158 -6.39 1.51 13.63
N TYR A 159 -7.46 1.16 12.90
CA TYR A 159 -7.67 1.60 11.53
C TYR A 159 -8.52 2.88 11.50
N SER A 160 -8.35 3.70 10.49
CA SER A 160 -9.12 4.93 10.32
C SER A 160 -9.77 4.94 8.94
N ILE A 161 -11.09 4.93 8.93
CA ILE A 161 -11.86 5.20 7.72
C ILE A 161 -12.15 6.71 7.71
N GLY A 162 -11.82 7.39 6.61
CA GLY A 162 -12.15 8.81 6.45
C GLY A 162 -13.65 9.04 6.60
N THR A 163 -14.05 10.05 7.35
CA THR A 163 -15.45 10.35 7.70
C THR A 163 -16.37 10.62 6.50
N ASN A 164 -15.82 10.83 5.32
CA ASN A 164 -16.57 11.15 4.08
C ASN A 164 -16.47 10.07 3.01
N VAL A 165 -15.96 8.87 3.32
CA VAL A 165 -15.80 7.78 2.36
C VAL A 165 -17.02 6.87 2.41
N LEU A 166 -17.69 6.71 1.27
CA LEU A 166 -18.85 5.83 1.15
C LEU A 166 -18.41 4.36 1.09
N GLY A 167 -19.31 3.46 1.49
CA GLY A 167 -19.03 2.03 1.62
C GLY A 167 -18.53 1.32 0.36
N ASN A 168 -18.85 1.83 -0.83
CA ASN A 168 -18.43 1.29 -2.13
C ASN A 168 -17.12 1.89 -2.68
N TYR A 169 -16.40 2.70 -1.91
CA TYR A 169 -15.03 3.12 -2.26
C TYR A 169 -14.01 2.05 -1.87
N PRO A 170 -12.84 1.96 -2.54
CA PRO A 170 -11.79 1.08 -2.10
C PRO A 170 -11.30 1.45 -0.71
N ILE A 171 -11.03 0.46 0.13
CA ILE A 171 -10.36 0.71 1.41
C ILE A 171 -8.92 1.13 1.15
N THR A 172 -8.48 2.17 1.85
CA THR A 172 -7.10 2.66 1.84
C THR A 172 -6.58 2.86 3.26
N GLY A 173 -5.30 3.14 3.41
CA GLY A 173 -4.71 3.35 4.73
C GLY A 173 -4.63 2.09 5.58
N VAL A 174 -4.67 0.92 4.96
CA VAL A 174 -4.48 -0.39 5.59
C VAL A 174 -3.06 -0.88 5.40
N THR A 175 -2.56 -1.62 6.37
CA THR A 175 -1.24 -2.26 6.30
C THR A 175 -1.34 -3.60 5.57
N TRP A 176 -0.20 -4.08 5.06
CA TRP A 176 -0.10 -5.39 4.44
C TRP A 176 -0.55 -6.56 5.36
N PRO A 177 -0.15 -6.61 6.67
CA PRO A 177 -0.66 -7.63 7.59
C PRO A 177 -2.18 -7.59 7.79
N GLU A 178 -2.80 -6.41 7.78
CA GLU A 178 -4.26 -6.27 7.89
C GLU A 178 -4.97 -6.77 6.64
N ALA A 179 -4.43 -6.49 5.46
CA ALA A 179 -4.95 -7.00 4.20
C ALA A 179 -4.89 -8.55 4.15
N LEU A 180 -3.80 -9.16 4.62
CA LEU A 180 -3.72 -10.61 4.80
C LEU A 180 -4.68 -11.15 5.85
N ALA A 181 -4.88 -10.42 6.95
CA ALA A 181 -5.83 -10.81 8.01
C ALA A 181 -7.27 -10.80 7.47
N TYR A 182 -7.62 -9.81 6.65
CA TYR A 182 -8.89 -9.77 5.93
C TYR A 182 -9.07 -11.02 5.05
N GLY A 183 -8.06 -11.40 4.26
CA GLY A 183 -8.13 -12.60 3.43
C GLY A 183 -8.41 -13.87 4.26
N ARG A 184 -7.66 -14.08 5.35
CA ARG A 184 -7.86 -15.20 6.26
C ARG A 184 -9.26 -15.21 6.92
N TRP A 185 -9.77 -14.04 7.25
CA TRP A 185 -11.12 -13.89 7.79
C TRP A 185 -12.17 -14.25 6.72
N LEU A 186 -12.05 -13.71 5.51
CA LEU A 186 -12.99 -13.99 4.43
C LEU A 186 -12.98 -15.48 4.03
N GLU A 187 -11.80 -16.13 4.05
CA GLU A 187 -11.71 -17.59 3.83
C GLU A 187 -12.57 -18.37 4.83
N ARG A 188 -12.46 -18.06 6.12
CA ARG A 188 -13.28 -18.73 7.14
C ARG A 188 -14.78 -18.54 6.86
N ARG A 189 -15.18 -17.29 6.55
CA ARG A 189 -16.58 -16.96 6.24
C ARG A 189 -17.09 -17.70 5.00
N LEU A 190 -16.30 -17.76 3.93
CA LEU A 190 -16.66 -18.51 2.73
C LEU A 190 -16.75 -20.02 2.98
N ARG A 191 -15.88 -20.58 3.79
CA ARG A 191 -15.94 -22.02 4.16
C ARG A 191 -17.18 -22.35 4.98
N GLU A 192 -17.60 -21.47 5.86
CA GLU A 192 -18.75 -21.63 6.76
C GLU A 192 -20.09 -21.37 6.06
N SER A 193 -20.12 -20.49 5.07
CA SER A 193 -21.36 -20.04 4.42
C SER A 193 -21.97 -21.08 3.50
N PRO A 194 -23.25 -21.40 3.66
CA PRO A 194 -23.97 -22.30 2.73
C PRO A 194 -24.16 -21.69 1.33
N THR A 195 -24.06 -20.35 1.21
CA THR A 195 -24.26 -19.61 -0.04
C THR A 195 -23.00 -19.48 -0.87
N THR A 196 -21.84 -19.95 -0.38
CA THR A 196 -20.59 -19.93 -1.16
C THR A 196 -20.74 -20.74 -2.45
N PRO A 197 -20.43 -20.15 -3.62
CA PRO A 197 -20.54 -20.81 -4.91
C PRO A 197 -19.79 -22.16 -4.95
N PRO A 198 -20.34 -23.19 -5.61
CA PRO A 198 -19.74 -24.53 -5.65
C PRO A 198 -18.29 -24.54 -6.16
N ALA A 199 -17.98 -23.75 -7.19
CA ALA A 199 -16.62 -23.66 -7.74
C ALA A 199 -15.61 -23.09 -6.72
N ILE A 200 -15.97 -22.02 -6.02
CA ILE A 200 -15.17 -21.44 -4.94
C ILE A 200 -14.98 -22.44 -3.80
N ARG A 201 -16.06 -23.09 -3.39
CA ARG A 201 -16.02 -24.12 -2.34
C ARG A 201 -15.10 -25.28 -2.73
N GLN A 202 -15.15 -25.72 -3.97
CA GLN A 202 -14.30 -26.79 -4.49
C GLN A 202 -12.83 -26.37 -4.43
N LEU A 203 -12.48 -25.17 -4.91
CA LEU A 203 -11.09 -24.68 -4.85
C LEU A 203 -10.58 -24.58 -3.41
N LEU A 204 -11.39 -24.01 -2.52
CA LEU A 204 -11.05 -23.95 -1.09
C LEU A 204 -10.83 -25.34 -0.48
N ASN A 205 -11.67 -26.34 -0.80
CA ASN A 205 -11.54 -27.70 -0.31
C ASN A 205 -10.28 -28.43 -0.86
N ASN A 206 -9.83 -28.04 -2.04
CA ASN A 206 -8.63 -28.57 -2.69
C ASN A 206 -7.32 -27.92 -2.20
N GLY A 207 -7.39 -27.09 -1.17
CA GLY A 207 -6.21 -26.42 -0.58
C GLY A 207 -6.07 -24.94 -0.92
N GLY A 208 -6.95 -24.40 -1.75
CA GLY A 208 -6.99 -22.99 -2.07
C GLY A 208 -7.18 -22.11 -0.82
N ARG A 209 -6.61 -20.91 -0.86
CA ARG A 209 -6.63 -19.91 0.21
C ARG A 209 -7.15 -18.58 -0.30
N VAL A 210 -7.85 -17.84 0.56
CA VAL A 210 -8.15 -16.43 0.29
C VAL A 210 -7.00 -15.58 0.81
N THR A 211 -6.32 -14.89 -0.10
CA THR A 211 -5.12 -14.11 0.23
C THR A 211 -4.96 -12.92 -0.74
N LEU A 212 -3.89 -12.14 -0.57
CA LEU A 212 -3.46 -11.17 -1.58
C LEU A 212 -2.99 -11.91 -2.85
N PRO A 213 -3.19 -11.36 -4.05
CA PRO A 213 -2.62 -11.95 -5.25
C PRO A 213 -1.09 -11.99 -5.17
N SER A 214 -0.47 -12.95 -5.83
CA SER A 214 0.93 -12.82 -6.18
C SER A 214 1.11 -11.71 -7.22
N GLU A 215 2.33 -11.23 -7.38
CA GLU A 215 2.66 -10.26 -8.42
C GLU A 215 2.28 -10.80 -9.80
N ALA A 216 2.56 -12.08 -10.08
CA ALA A 216 2.24 -12.74 -11.34
C ALA A 216 0.73 -12.91 -11.54
N GLU A 217 -0.01 -13.33 -10.52
CA GLU A 217 -1.49 -13.41 -10.58
C GLU A 217 -2.11 -12.05 -10.89
N ARG A 218 -1.63 -10.99 -10.21
CA ARG A 218 -2.15 -9.63 -10.42
C ARG A 218 -1.83 -9.12 -11.83
N GLU A 219 -0.64 -9.39 -12.36
CA GLU A 219 -0.28 -9.00 -13.73
C GLU A 219 -1.07 -9.79 -14.76
N LYS A 220 -1.19 -11.13 -14.63
CA LYS A 220 -2.00 -11.96 -15.53
C LYS A 220 -3.45 -11.50 -15.58
N ALA A 221 -4.04 -11.23 -14.42
CA ALA A 221 -5.41 -10.74 -14.32
C ALA A 221 -5.62 -9.38 -15.03
N ALA A 222 -4.65 -8.47 -14.92
CA ALA A 222 -4.69 -7.16 -15.57
C ALA A 222 -4.42 -7.21 -17.08
N ARG A 223 -3.47 -8.04 -17.50
CA ARG A 223 -2.94 -8.10 -18.85
C ARG A 223 -3.65 -9.10 -19.75
N GLY A 224 -4.20 -10.18 -19.18
CA GLY A 224 -4.61 -11.33 -19.97
C GLY A 224 -3.41 -12.07 -20.57
N THR A 225 -3.62 -12.70 -21.71
CA THR A 225 -2.60 -13.52 -22.40
C THR A 225 -2.10 -12.93 -23.71
N ASP A 226 -2.64 -11.78 -24.13
CA ASP A 226 -2.30 -11.12 -25.41
C ASP A 226 -1.13 -10.13 -25.31
N GLY A 227 -0.52 -9.96 -24.12
CA GLY A 227 0.67 -9.12 -23.91
C GLY A 227 0.40 -7.60 -23.95
N ARG A 228 -0.84 -7.16 -23.76
CA ARG A 228 -1.24 -5.75 -23.79
C ARG A 228 -0.48 -4.90 -22.77
N VAL A 229 -0.28 -3.62 -23.10
CA VAL A 229 0.43 -2.64 -22.26
C VAL A 229 -0.46 -2.11 -21.13
N PHE A 230 -1.72 -1.81 -21.44
CA PHE A 230 -2.74 -1.37 -20.51
C PHE A 230 -3.83 -2.44 -20.38
N THR A 231 -4.62 -2.37 -19.35
CA THR A 231 -5.72 -3.36 -19.13
C THR A 231 -6.74 -3.36 -20.28
N TRP A 232 -6.90 -2.23 -20.96
CA TRP A 232 -7.82 -2.05 -22.10
C TRP A 232 -7.17 -2.29 -23.48
N GLY A 233 -5.87 -2.55 -23.56
CA GLY A 233 -5.17 -2.78 -24.82
C GLY A 233 -3.75 -2.23 -24.84
N SER A 234 -3.19 -2.06 -26.05
CA SER A 234 -1.80 -1.61 -26.20
C SER A 234 -1.63 -0.10 -26.37
N GLN A 235 -2.71 0.64 -26.56
CA GLN A 235 -2.64 2.09 -26.78
C GLN A 235 -3.06 2.86 -25.52
N PRO A 236 -2.38 3.98 -25.20
CA PRO A 236 -2.78 4.85 -24.12
C PRO A 236 -4.14 5.49 -24.43
N GLN A 237 -5.09 5.40 -23.50
CA GLN A 237 -6.43 5.98 -23.60
C GLN A 237 -6.90 6.46 -22.24
N THR A 238 -7.77 7.45 -22.22
CA THR A 238 -8.44 7.98 -21.02
C THR A 238 -9.87 7.48 -20.94
N GLY A 239 -10.48 7.54 -19.74
CA GLY A 239 -11.90 7.19 -19.54
C GLY A 239 -12.18 5.74 -19.22
N PHE A 240 -11.18 4.87 -19.18
CA PHE A 240 -11.32 3.46 -18.80
C PHE A 240 -10.87 3.17 -17.36
N SER A 241 -10.30 4.16 -16.69
CA SER A 241 -9.70 4.01 -15.37
C SER A 241 -9.52 5.37 -14.69
N ASN A 242 -9.45 5.36 -13.37
CA ASN A 242 -9.22 6.53 -12.54
C ASN A 242 -7.71 6.77 -12.35
N PHE A 243 -7.13 7.66 -13.14
CA PHE A 243 -5.73 8.11 -13.00
C PHE A 243 -5.59 9.58 -13.43
N ASN A 244 -4.51 10.22 -13.04
CA ASN A 244 -4.31 11.67 -13.23
C ASN A 244 -5.50 12.48 -12.69
N ALA A 245 -6.01 12.08 -11.52
CA ALA A 245 -7.18 12.62 -10.85
C ALA A 245 -6.83 13.08 -9.42
N ASP A 246 -7.75 13.81 -8.79
CA ASP A 246 -7.53 14.41 -7.47
C ASP A 246 -7.95 13.46 -6.32
N SER A 247 -8.72 12.39 -6.60
CA SER A 247 -9.26 11.51 -5.57
C SER A 247 -9.58 10.11 -6.09
N ILE A 248 -9.74 9.16 -5.15
CA ILE A 248 -10.31 7.84 -5.42
C ILE A 248 -11.76 7.96 -5.91
N SER A 249 -12.23 6.95 -6.62
CA SER A 249 -13.63 6.79 -7.07
C SER A 249 -14.26 5.52 -6.49
N PRO A 250 -15.59 5.42 -6.43
CA PRO A 250 -16.27 4.16 -6.14
C PRO A 250 -15.78 3.04 -7.07
N VAL A 251 -15.65 1.82 -6.55
CA VAL A 251 -15.22 0.67 -7.36
C VAL A 251 -16.16 0.45 -8.54
N GLY A 252 -15.61 0.10 -9.69
CA GLY A 252 -16.39 -0.15 -10.91
C GLY A 252 -16.98 1.10 -11.57
N SER A 253 -16.54 2.31 -11.20
CA SER A 253 -17.04 3.57 -11.79
C SER A 253 -16.67 3.73 -13.27
N PHE A 254 -15.62 3.06 -13.72
CA PHE A 254 -15.11 3.16 -15.09
C PHE A 254 -15.46 1.90 -15.89
N SER A 255 -16.26 2.08 -16.92
CA SER A 255 -16.57 0.99 -17.84
C SER A 255 -15.40 0.71 -18.76
N CYS A 256 -14.91 -0.52 -18.76
CA CYS A 256 -13.81 -0.97 -19.60
C CYS A 256 -14.17 -2.27 -20.35
N PRO A 257 -14.94 -2.19 -21.46
CA PRO A 257 -15.36 -3.38 -22.21
C PRO A 257 -14.19 -4.19 -22.80
N GLY A 258 -13.04 -3.52 -23.02
CA GLY A 258 -11.81 -4.15 -23.53
C GLY A 258 -10.90 -4.70 -22.44
N CYS A 259 -11.21 -4.51 -21.17
CA CYS A 259 -10.38 -5.01 -20.09
C CYS A 259 -10.38 -6.53 -20.02
N ALA A 260 -9.24 -7.10 -19.66
CA ALA A 260 -9.11 -8.55 -19.54
C ALA A 260 -10.06 -9.09 -18.46
N HIS A 261 -10.71 -10.19 -18.75
CA HIS A 261 -11.56 -10.94 -17.83
C HIS A 261 -12.77 -10.17 -17.24
N GLY A 262 -13.09 -8.96 -17.73
CA GLY A 262 -14.18 -8.15 -17.18
C GLY A 262 -13.92 -7.63 -15.77
N LEU A 263 -12.66 -7.53 -15.38
CA LEU A 263 -12.23 -6.95 -14.12
C LEU A 263 -12.28 -5.42 -14.17
N SER A 264 -12.60 -4.80 -13.05
CA SER A 264 -12.63 -3.35 -12.89
C SER A 264 -11.42 -2.86 -12.08
N ASP A 265 -11.03 -1.61 -12.33
CA ASP A 265 -10.03 -0.88 -11.57
C ASP A 265 -8.65 -1.58 -11.51
N MET A 266 -8.35 -2.42 -12.53
CA MET A 266 -7.05 -3.08 -12.65
C MET A 266 -5.90 -2.13 -13.00
N ALA A 267 -6.20 -0.86 -13.24
CA ALA A 267 -5.28 0.23 -13.50
C ALA A 267 -5.81 1.51 -12.82
N GLY A 268 -4.99 2.26 -12.10
CA GLY A 268 -5.39 3.46 -11.37
C GLY A 268 -6.24 3.16 -10.13
N ASN A 269 -6.99 4.11 -9.67
CA ASN A 269 -7.76 4.17 -8.44
C ASN A 269 -6.88 4.02 -7.21
N VAL A 270 -6.47 2.83 -6.82
CA VAL A 270 -5.47 2.62 -5.77
C VAL A 270 -4.39 1.62 -6.19
N TRP A 271 -3.15 1.84 -5.74
CA TRP A 271 -2.13 0.80 -5.77
C TRP A 271 -2.60 -0.41 -4.97
N GLU A 272 -2.42 -1.60 -5.50
CA GLU A 272 -2.86 -2.81 -4.86
C GLU A 272 -1.70 -3.65 -4.32
N LEU A 273 -1.80 -3.97 -3.03
CA LEU A 273 -0.85 -4.84 -2.35
C LEU A 273 -0.87 -6.25 -2.94
N THR A 274 0.30 -6.84 -3.08
CA THR A 274 0.48 -8.27 -3.41
C THR A 274 1.13 -9.02 -2.25
N ARG A 275 1.12 -10.36 -2.29
CA ARG A 275 1.86 -11.17 -1.32
C ARG A 275 3.33 -11.35 -1.70
N SER A 276 3.74 -10.97 -2.91
CA SER A 276 5.11 -11.14 -3.39
C SER A 276 6.06 -10.15 -2.75
N PRO A 277 7.17 -10.59 -2.16
CA PRO A 277 8.26 -9.69 -1.77
C PRO A 277 8.88 -9.06 -3.03
N LEU A 278 9.42 -7.85 -2.88
CA LEU A 278 10.12 -7.19 -3.98
C LEU A 278 11.43 -7.93 -4.28
N GLN A 279 11.51 -8.51 -5.45
CA GLN A 279 12.68 -9.20 -5.97
C GLN A 279 12.96 -8.75 -7.40
N ASP A 280 14.21 -8.87 -7.82
CA ASP A 280 14.56 -8.71 -9.22
C ASP A 280 13.98 -9.87 -10.04
N TYR A 281 13.56 -9.59 -11.28
CA TYR A 281 13.20 -10.64 -12.21
C TYR A 281 14.44 -11.47 -12.63
N PRO A 282 14.28 -12.74 -13.05
CA PRO A 282 13.03 -13.45 -13.34
C PRO A 282 12.17 -13.71 -12.11
N TYR A 283 10.85 -13.61 -12.27
CA TYR A 283 9.91 -13.98 -11.22
C TYR A 283 10.06 -15.46 -10.86
N ASP A 284 10.13 -15.74 -9.56
CA ASP A 284 10.15 -17.09 -9.00
C ASP A 284 8.92 -17.28 -8.09
N PRO A 285 8.00 -18.20 -8.41
CA PRO A 285 6.83 -18.45 -7.56
C PRO A 285 7.19 -18.96 -6.17
N ALA A 286 8.39 -19.53 -5.96
CA ALA A 286 8.84 -19.96 -4.64
C ALA A 286 9.02 -18.79 -3.67
N ASP A 287 9.26 -17.58 -4.17
CA ASP A 287 9.35 -16.37 -3.35
C ASP A 287 8.02 -15.99 -2.72
N ASP A 288 6.89 -16.26 -3.40
CA ASP A 288 5.54 -15.98 -2.89
C ASP A 288 5.09 -16.93 -1.78
N ALA A 289 5.65 -18.14 -1.76
CA ALA A 289 5.42 -19.15 -0.73
C ALA A 289 6.36 -18.98 0.47
N ALA A 290 7.33 -18.05 0.38
CA ALA A 290 8.25 -17.76 1.46
C ALA A 290 7.53 -17.23 2.70
N ASP A 291 8.22 -17.19 3.82
CA ASP A 291 7.72 -16.70 5.09
C ASP A 291 7.11 -15.29 4.95
N LEU A 292 5.78 -15.22 4.95
CA LEU A 292 5.00 -13.97 4.86
C LEU A 292 5.20 -13.06 6.10
N THR A 293 5.99 -13.47 7.08
CA THR A 293 6.40 -12.65 8.22
C THR A 293 7.76 -11.98 8.00
N LYS A 294 8.44 -12.27 6.88
CA LYS A 294 9.75 -11.71 6.58
C LYS A 294 9.67 -10.20 6.44
N ASP A 295 10.62 -9.52 7.09
CA ASP A 295 10.83 -8.09 6.95
C ASP A 295 11.39 -7.78 5.55
N ALA A 296 10.51 -7.46 4.62
CA ALA A 296 10.80 -7.19 3.22
C ALA A 296 9.88 -6.09 2.70
N LEU A 297 10.26 -5.43 1.62
CA LEU A 297 9.33 -4.63 0.82
C LEU A 297 8.45 -5.58 0.00
N TYR A 298 7.17 -5.26 -0.07
CA TYR A 298 6.21 -6.03 -0.87
C TYR A 298 5.83 -5.29 -2.13
N VAL A 299 5.66 -6.04 -3.21
CA VAL A 299 5.26 -5.47 -4.49
C VAL A 299 3.83 -4.95 -4.40
N MET A 300 3.60 -3.77 -4.96
CA MET A 300 2.27 -3.23 -5.25
C MET A 300 2.14 -2.96 -6.74
N ARG A 301 0.91 -3.05 -7.26
CA ARG A 301 0.63 -3.03 -8.70
C ARG A 301 -0.55 -2.12 -9.02
N GLY A 302 -0.67 -1.70 -10.28
CA GLY A 302 -1.83 -1.04 -10.86
C GLY A 302 -1.75 0.48 -10.96
N GLY A 303 -0.92 1.16 -10.16
CA GLY A 303 -0.97 2.61 -10.04
C GLY A 303 -2.17 3.10 -9.23
N SER A 304 -2.26 4.39 -8.97
CA SER A 304 -3.37 5.04 -8.25
C SER A 304 -4.01 6.15 -9.05
N TYR A 305 -5.06 6.74 -8.50
CA TYR A 305 -5.72 7.93 -9.07
C TYR A 305 -4.74 9.11 -9.29
N ALA A 306 -3.73 9.25 -8.43
CA ALA A 306 -2.77 10.35 -8.49
C ALA A 306 -1.65 10.14 -9.52
N ASP A 307 -1.56 8.94 -10.09
CA ASP A 307 -0.50 8.58 -11.02
C ASP A 307 -0.80 9.01 -12.45
N ALA A 308 0.25 9.25 -13.23
CA ALA A 308 0.16 9.51 -14.66
C ALA A 308 -0.01 8.20 -15.47
N MET A 309 -0.42 8.32 -16.72
CA MET A 309 -0.66 7.21 -17.66
C MET A 309 0.45 6.15 -17.69
N ASN A 310 1.71 6.55 -17.62
CA ASN A 310 2.85 5.63 -17.66
C ASN A 310 2.96 4.74 -16.41
N ASN A 311 2.31 5.11 -15.31
CA ASN A 311 2.32 4.35 -14.05
C ASN A 311 1.11 3.41 -13.89
N VAL A 312 0.14 3.45 -14.81
CA VAL A 312 -1.04 2.55 -14.79
C VAL A 312 -0.97 1.46 -15.86
N ARG A 313 0.21 1.17 -16.39
CA ARG A 313 0.49 0.05 -17.29
C ARG A 313 0.46 -1.27 -16.51
N THR A 314 0.12 -2.37 -17.20
CA THR A 314 -0.02 -3.69 -16.58
C THR A 314 1.26 -4.22 -15.93
N ALA A 315 2.43 -3.84 -16.44
CA ALA A 315 3.73 -4.31 -15.95
C ALA A 315 4.35 -3.43 -14.86
N VAL A 316 3.79 -2.23 -14.58
CA VAL A 316 4.37 -1.32 -13.58
C VAL A 316 4.41 -1.97 -12.20
N ARG A 317 5.56 -1.84 -11.56
CA ARG A 317 5.86 -2.37 -10.23
C ARG A 317 6.17 -1.22 -9.29
N GLY A 318 5.49 -1.18 -8.16
CA GLY A 318 5.87 -0.39 -6.98
C GLY A 318 6.30 -1.31 -5.85
N ALA A 319 6.83 -0.72 -4.79
CA ALA A 319 7.19 -1.45 -3.58
C ALA A 319 6.83 -0.64 -2.34
N VAL A 320 6.44 -1.33 -1.29
CA VAL A 320 6.00 -0.71 -0.04
C VAL A 320 6.45 -1.53 1.17
N ASP A 321 6.81 -0.81 2.25
CA ASP A 321 7.01 -1.41 3.57
C ASP A 321 5.67 -1.94 4.10
N PRO A 322 5.63 -3.14 4.70
CA PRO A 322 4.40 -3.78 5.17
C PRO A 322 3.64 -2.97 6.23
N GLY A 323 4.29 -2.07 6.95
CA GLY A 323 3.68 -1.23 7.98
C GLY A 323 3.12 0.11 7.48
N VAL A 324 3.35 0.47 6.22
CA VAL A 324 2.93 1.78 5.68
C VAL A 324 1.41 1.86 5.51
N ARG A 325 0.87 3.04 5.85
CA ARG A 325 -0.52 3.44 5.62
C ARG A 325 -0.55 4.70 4.77
N THR A 326 -1.24 4.66 3.66
CA THR A 326 -1.42 5.82 2.77
C THR A 326 -2.77 5.77 2.07
N GLY A 327 -3.32 6.93 1.73
CA GLY A 327 -4.59 7.05 1.02
C GLY A 327 -4.58 6.63 -0.45
N THR A 328 -3.42 6.21 -0.97
CA THR A 328 -3.26 5.76 -2.36
C THR A 328 -3.04 4.25 -2.51
N ILE A 329 -2.98 3.51 -1.39
CA ILE A 329 -2.76 2.06 -1.39
C ILE A 329 -3.95 1.37 -0.75
N GLY A 330 -4.50 0.39 -1.47
CA GLY A 330 -5.51 -0.55 -1.06
C GLY A 330 -5.13 -1.97 -1.45
N PHE A 331 -6.09 -2.85 -1.64
CA PHE A 331 -5.85 -4.23 -2.05
C PHE A 331 -7.09 -4.87 -2.66
N ARG A 332 -6.90 -5.98 -3.34
CA ARG A 332 -7.94 -6.97 -3.67
C ARG A 332 -7.49 -8.35 -3.25
N VAL A 333 -8.40 -9.30 -3.23
CA VAL A 333 -8.10 -10.68 -2.84
C VAL A 333 -8.22 -11.65 -4.01
N VAL A 334 -7.48 -12.75 -3.88
CA VAL A 334 -7.60 -13.94 -4.75
C VAL A 334 -7.97 -15.15 -3.93
N ILE A 335 -8.50 -16.17 -4.61
CA ILE A 335 -8.60 -17.54 -4.11
C ILE A 335 -7.70 -18.37 -5.00
N SER A 336 -6.56 -18.80 -4.46
CA SER A 336 -5.56 -19.55 -5.22
C SER A 336 -4.89 -20.62 -4.35
N GLU A 337 -4.29 -21.61 -4.99
CA GLU A 337 -3.34 -22.53 -4.34
C GLU A 337 -2.02 -21.76 -4.10
N LEU A 338 -1.41 -21.96 -2.90
CA LEU A 338 -0.15 -21.32 -2.52
C LEU A 338 1.03 -22.24 -2.80
#